data_1777a451753757a5c82d179b6f848e9e
#
_entry.id   1777a451753757a5c82d179b6f848e9e
#
_cell.length_a   1.000
_cell.length_b   1.000
_cell.length_c   1.000
_cell.angle_alpha   90.00
_cell.angle_beta   90.00
_cell.angle_gamma   90.00
#
_symmetry.space_group_name_H-M   'P 1'
#
loop_
_entity.id
_entity.type
_entity.pdbx_description
1 polymer ?
#
loop_
_entity_poly.entity_id
_entity_poly.type
_entity_poly.pdbx_seq_one_letter_code
_entity_poly.pdbx_strand_id
1 'polypeptide(L)'
;MPHADLAPDTCVQLAPGIRTRLDAAGHVLVDAPDGTIIDAGPRGFATLSMFARPVSLGAAIERLENGRNGSTDFVPTLSVINMLIEEGALVPPDADRIPTRGWADPVEHARMLHDDRRTSDYIAALRKVVRAEDIVLDVGTGSGVLAIAAARAGARHVYAIEASDIADVAERVFAANGVDDRVTLIRGWSRDIELPEPADVLVAEVIGNEPFEEEILETTLDARRRLLKPDARLIPHALELVARPLLIPDAEARQRAIGPRAIQRWRKLYGIEFEPLLDAAFPGPVNNPTEADVLARWPPVGPPVTLATVELGCYERPTVDASAEVAVAKPARVNAIAITFRAHLHRTLVHTLDPWTWPSSSWATSVWVLPDPVRVGSSDTLRVRYCRRIRGRPDGLTCDVSPLLGDAATGPDRHDSGGPVPVKSLEP
;
A
#
# COMPACT_ATOMS: atom_id res chain seq x y z
N MET A 1 -13.16 9.03 -14.87
CA MET A 1 -14.06 9.78 -15.78
C MET A 1 -14.59 10.97 -14.99
N PRO A 2 -14.66 12.22 -15.54
CA PRO A 2 -15.44 13.26 -14.91
C PRO A 2 -16.88 12.72 -14.79
N HIS A 3 -17.59 13.07 -13.73
CA HIS A 3 -18.96 12.65 -13.40
C HIS A 3 -19.83 12.61 -14.68
N ALA A 4 -19.77 11.50 -15.41
CA ALA A 4 -20.70 11.25 -16.48
C ALA A 4 -22.02 10.92 -15.78
N ASP A 5 -23.04 11.74 -15.99
CA ASP A 5 -24.42 11.37 -15.68
C ASP A 5 -24.65 10.00 -16.35
N LEU A 6 -24.55 8.93 -15.57
CA LEU A 6 -24.76 7.59 -16.09
C LEU A 6 -26.23 7.48 -16.45
N ALA A 7 -26.49 7.45 -17.75
CA ALA A 7 -27.86 7.35 -18.25
C ALA A 7 -28.49 6.02 -17.78
N PRO A 8 -29.79 5.98 -17.51
CA PRO A 8 -30.48 4.74 -17.06
C PRO A 8 -30.34 3.55 -18.01
N ASP A 9 -30.07 3.80 -19.28
CA ASP A 9 -29.82 2.79 -20.32
C ASP A 9 -28.35 2.32 -20.39
N THR A 10 -27.44 2.95 -19.62
CA THR A 10 -26.06 2.49 -19.52
C THR A 10 -26.03 1.05 -19.04
N CYS A 11 -25.51 0.15 -19.89
CA CYS A 11 -25.37 -1.26 -19.57
C CYS A 11 -24.03 -1.51 -18.89
N VAL A 12 -24.05 -2.21 -17.76
CA VAL A 12 -22.84 -2.57 -16.99
C VAL A 12 -22.90 -4.02 -16.52
N GLN A 13 -21.74 -4.60 -16.23
CA GLN A 13 -21.56 -5.91 -15.63
C GLN A 13 -20.38 -5.88 -14.65
N LEU A 14 -20.23 -6.94 -13.84
CA LEU A 14 -19.04 -7.11 -13.01
C LEU A 14 -17.79 -7.17 -13.88
N ALA A 15 -16.76 -6.45 -13.47
CA ALA A 15 -15.45 -6.49 -14.12
C ALA A 15 -14.86 -7.90 -14.04
N PRO A 16 -14.15 -8.36 -15.08
CA PRO A 16 -13.43 -9.62 -15.03
C PRO A 16 -12.43 -9.65 -13.85
N GLY A 17 -12.29 -10.79 -13.19
CA GLY A 17 -11.34 -10.97 -12.10
C GLY A 17 -11.77 -10.42 -10.73
N ILE A 18 -12.95 -9.81 -10.61
CA ILE A 18 -13.50 -9.39 -9.32
C ILE A 18 -13.50 -10.54 -8.33
N ARG A 19 -12.98 -10.28 -7.14
CA ARG A 19 -12.97 -11.21 -6.01
C ARG A 19 -13.83 -10.67 -4.89
N THR A 20 -14.50 -11.58 -4.20
CA THR A 20 -15.33 -11.22 -3.04
C THR A 20 -14.95 -12.08 -1.85
N ARG A 21 -15.04 -11.50 -0.67
CA ARG A 21 -14.82 -12.21 0.60
C ARG A 21 -15.79 -11.69 1.65
N LEU A 22 -16.01 -12.48 2.70
CA LEU A 22 -16.76 -12.03 3.86
C LEU A 22 -15.77 -11.55 4.94
N ASP A 23 -16.12 -10.45 5.58
CA ASP A 23 -15.46 -10.04 6.81
C ASP A 23 -16.05 -10.76 8.05
N ALA A 24 -15.49 -10.50 9.24
CA ALA A 24 -15.94 -11.09 10.48
C ALA A 24 -17.36 -10.64 10.90
N ALA A 25 -17.87 -9.53 10.38
CA ALA A 25 -19.21 -9.01 10.61
C ALA A 25 -20.23 -9.55 9.60
N GLY A 26 -19.79 -10.33 8.60
CA GLY A 26 -20.63 -10.88 7.54
C GLY A 26 -20.87 -9.89 6.39
N HIS A 27 -20.08 -8.82 6.30
CA HIS A 27 -20.11 -7.93 5.15
C HIS A 27 -19.36 -8.54 3.96
N VAL A 28 -19.88 -8.31 2.77
CA VAL A 28 -19.22 -8.68 1.51
C VAL A 28 -18.24 -7.59 1.14
N LEU A 29 -16.97 -7.90 1.16
CA LEU A 29 -15.91 -7.05 0.66
C LEU A 29 -15.62 -7.42 -0.79
N VAL A 30 -15.54 -6.42 -1.66
CA VAL A 30 -15.23 -6.56 -3.08
C VAL A 30 -13.83 -6.01 -3.31
N ASP A 31 -12.93 -6.85 -3.79
CA ASP A 31 -11.61 -6.40 -4.25
C ASP A 31 -11.79 -5.85 -5.67
N ALA A 32 -11.78 -4.53 -5.80
CA ALA A 32 -11.86 -3.82 -7.08
C ALA A 32 -10.58 -4.02 -7.90
N PRO A 33 -10.64 -3.84 -9.24
CA PRO A 33 -9.48 -4.06 -10.11
C PRO A 33 -8.27 -3.17 -9.78
N ASP A 34 -8.48 -1.99 -9.23
CA ASP A 34 -7.44 -1.06 -8.80
C ASP A 34 -6.84 -1.37 -7.41
N GLY A 35 -7.29 -2.47 -6.78
CA GLY A 35 -6.89 -2.85 -5.43
C GLY A 35 -7.73 -2.22 -4.31
N THR A 36 -8.65 -1.31 -4.62
CA THR A 36 -9.58 -0.75 -3.64
C THR A 36 -10.48 -1.85 -3.09
N ILE A 37 -10.71 -1.83 -1.76
CA ILE A 37 -11.63 -2.75 -1.11
C ILE A 37 -12.93 -1.99 -0.86
N ILE A 38 -14.01 -2.45 -1.51
CA ILE A 38 -15.34 -1.87 -1.39
C ILE A 38 -16.14 -2.73 -0.40
N ASP A 39 -16.64 -2.10 0.66
CA ASP A 39 -17.61 -2.75 1.54
C ASP A 39 -19.02 -2.69 0.91
N ALA A 40 -19.43 -3.80 0.34
CA ALA A 40 -20.77 -3.94 -0.24
C ALA A 40 -21.86 -4.29 0.81
N GLY A 41 -21.49 -4.33 2.09
CA GLY A 41 -22.38 -4.61 3.21
C GLY A 41 -22.85 -6.07 3.28
N PRO A 42 -23.76 -6.37 4.21
CA PRO A 42 -24.21 -7.74 4.46
C PRO A 42 -25.07 -8.31 3.30
N ARG A 43 -25.56 -7.47 2.41
CA ARG A 43 -26.32 -7.85 1.20
C ARG A 43 -25.49 -7.75 -0.08
N GLY A 44 -24.18 -7.56 0.02
CA GLY A 44 -23.31 -7.38 -1.12
C GLY A 44 -23.45 -8.43 -2.21
N PHE A 45 -23.61 -9.72 -1.84
CA PHE A 45 -23.83 -10.78 -2.83
C PHE A 45 -25.13 -10.59 -3.65
N ALA A 46 -26.21 -10.13 -3.02
CA ALA A 46 -27.45 -9.86 -3.73
C ALA A 46 -27.26 -8.70 -4.71
N THR A 47 -26.58 -7.65 -4.30
CA THR A 47 -26.22 -6.50 -5.15
C THR A 47 -25.35 -6.93 -6.33
N LEU A 48 -24.26 -7.65 -6.07
CA LEU A 48 -23.33 -8.12 -7.11
C LEU A 48 -23.99 -9.08 -8.08
N SER A 49 -24.89 -9.95 -7.61
CA SER A 49 -25.60 -10.92 -8.46
C SER A 49 -26.45 -10.28 -9.54
N MET A 50 -26.91 -9.03 -9.33
CA MET A 50 -27.66 -8.29 -10.35
C MET A 50 -26.82 -7.98 -11.59
N PHE A 51 -25.50 -7.87 -11.39
CA PHE A 51 -24.52 -7.49 -12.41
C PHE A 51 -23.64 -8.66 -12.87
N ALA A 52 -23.99 -9.90 -12.49
CA ALA A 52 -23.28 -11.10 -12.96
C ALA A 52 -23.42 -11.30 -14.49
N ARG A 53 -24.36 -10.61 -15.12
CA ARG A 53 -24.54 -10.48 -16.57
C ARG A 53 -24.82 -9.03 -16.92
N PRO A 54 -24.58 -8.61 -18.16
CA PRO A 54 -24.89 -7.27 -18.60
C PRO A 54 -26.32 -6.86 -18.28
N VAL A 55 -26.50 -5.74 -17.62
CA VAL A 55 -27.79 -5.18 -17.25
C VAL A 55 -27.74 -3.64 -17.31
N SER A 56 -28.81 -2.98 -17.74
CA SER A 56 -28.85 -1.51 -17.66
C SER A 56 -29.04 -1.05 -16.22
N LEU A 57 -28.46 0.09 -15.89
CA LEU A 57 -28.58 0.68 -14.55
C LEU A 57 -30.05 0.91 -14.18
N GLY A 58 -30.86 1.39 -15.13
CA GLY A 58 -32.32 1.56 -14.93
C GLY A 58 -33.02 0.25 -14.56
N ALA A 59 -32.72 -0.85 -15.27
CA ALA A 59 -33.31 -2.16 -14.96
C ALA A 59 -32.81 -2.71 -13.61
N ALA A 60 -31.56 -2.45 -13.23
CA ALA A 60 -31.06 -2.83 -11.91
C ALA A 60 -31.75 -2.03 -10.79
N ILE A 61 -31.93 -0.73 -10.97
CA ILE A 61 -32.64 0.15 -10.03
C ILE A 61 -34.11 -0.27 -9.92
N GLU A 62 -34.79 -0.54 -11.04
CA GLU A 62 -36.16 -0.99 -11.05
C GLU A 62 -36.36 -2.33 -10.29
N ARG A 63 -35.42 -3.26 -10.43
CA ARG A 63 -35.41 -4.50 -9.63
C ARG A 63 -35.28 -4.25 -8.14
N LEU A 64 -34.44 -3.26 -7.74
CA LEU A 64 -34.33 -2.81 -6.35
C LEU A 64 -35.63 -2.18 -5.85
N GLU A 65 -36.31 -1.39 -6.68
CA GLU A 65 -37.58 -0.76 -6.34
C GLU A 65 -38.70 -1.78 -6.21
N ASN A 66 -38.81 -2.70 -7.13
CA ASN A 66 -39.86 -3.73 -7.17
C ASN A 66 -39.66 -4.83 -6.09
N GLY A 67 -38.43 -5.03 -5.61
CA GLY A 67 -38.12 -5.92 -4.47
C GLY A 67 -38.54 -5.36 -3.10
N ARG A 68 -39.16 -4.20 -3.03
CA ARG A 68 -39.58 -3.50 -1.82
C ARG A 68 -40.82 -4.12 -1.17
N ASN A 69 -40.60 -5.03 -0.22
CA ASN A 69 -41.47 -5.18 0.94
C ASN A 69 -40.90 -4.31 2.09
N GLY A 70 -41.07 -2.95 1.96
CA GLY A 70 -40.87 -2.02 3.07
C GLY A 70 -39.43 -1.82 3.60
N SER A 71 -38.36 -2.04 2.81
CA SER A 71 -37.01 -1.97 3.34
C SER A 71 -36.32 -0.61 3.17
N THR A 72 -35.61 -0.21 4.23
CA THR A 72 -34.76 0.99 4.34
C THR A 72 -33.45 0.90 3.51
N ASP A 73 -33.26 -0.13 2.69
CA ASP A 73 -31.95 -0.50 2.12
C ASP A 73 -31.69 0.05 0.71
N PHE A 74 -32.60 0.86 0.16
CA PHE A 74 -32.46 1.38 -1.21
C PHE A 74 -31.27 2.34 -1.37
N VAL A 75 -31.18 3.34 -0.49
CA VAL A 75 -30.11 4.34 -0.55
C VAL A 75 -28.73 3.71 -0.31
N PRO A 76 -28.52 2.86 0.72
CA PRO A 76 -27.26 2.14 0.89
C PRO A 76 -26.87 1.32 -0.34
N THR A 77 -27.81 0.62 -0.97
CA THR A 77 -27.53 -0.21 -2.15
C THR A 77 -27.12 0.64 -3.36
N LEU A 78 -27.77 1.78 -3.58
CA LEU A 78 -27.36 2.73 -4.63
C LEU A 78 -25.96 3.29 -4.37
N SER A 79 -25.64 3.60 -3.13
CA SER A 79 -24.29 4.05 -2.75
C SER A 79 -23.23 2.98 -3.06
N VAL A 80 -23.53 1.71 -2.79
CA VAL A 80 -22.66 0.60 -3.15
C VAL A 80 -22.52 0.49 -4.67
N ILE A 81 -23.59 0.56 -5.44
CA ILE A 81 -23.53 0.51 -6.91
C ILE A 81 -22.68 1.66 -7.46
N ASN A 82 -22.85 2.88 -6.93
CA ASN A 82 -22.03 4.01 -7.34
C ASN A 82 -20.54 3.78 -7.03
N MET A 83 -20.19 3.30 -5.83
CA MET A 83 -18.81 2.95 -5.49
C MET A 83 -18.26 1.86 -6.42
N LEU A 84 -19.05 0.82 -6.71
CA LEU A 84 -18.64 -0.24 -7.64
C LEU A 84 -18.35 0.29 -9.05
N ILE A 85 -19.08 1.29 -9.50
CA ILE A 85 -18.84 1.96 -10.78
C ILE A 85 -17.61 2.87 -10.70
N GLU A 86 -17.52 3.68 -9.64
CA GLU A 86 -16.42 4.61 -9.43
C GLU A 86 -15.08 3.92 -9.31
N GLU A 87 -15.04 2.79 -8.64
CA GLU A 87 -13.83 1.98 -8.45
C GLU A 87 -13.65 0.90 -9.53
N GLY A 88 -14.41 0.96 -10.61
CA GLY A 88 -14.24 0.09 -11.76
C GLY A 88 -14.59 -1.38 -11.53
N ALA A 89 -15.31 -1.71 -10.47
CA ALA A 89 -15.84 -3.04 -10.22
C ALA A 89 -17.10 -3.36 -11.06
N LEU A 90 -17.76 -2.33 -11.57
CA LEU A 90 -18.79 -2.43 -12.61
C LEU A 90 -18.32 -1.71 -13.87
N VAL A 91 -18.33 -2.41 -14.99
CA VAL A 91 -17.79 -1.96 -16.28
C VAL A 91 -18.78 -2.18 -17.42
N PRO A 92 -18.69 -1.44 -18.55
CA PRO A 92 -19.44 -1.78 -19.75
C PRO A 92 -19.19 -3.21 -20.21
N PRO A 93 -20.15 -3.89 -20.85
CA PRO A 93 -20.03 -5.31 -21.27
C PRO A 93 -18.92 -5.58 -22.29
N ASP A 94 -18.54 -4.55 -23.03
CA ASP A 94 -17.49 -4.55 -24.04
C ASP A 94 -16.14 -4.00 -23.48
N ALA A 95 -16.05 -3.80 -22.17
CA ALA A 95 -14.81 -3.39 -21.53
C ALA A 95 -13.83 -4.58 -21.54
N ASP A 96 -12.96 -4.62 -22.53
CA ASP A 96 -11.84 -5.55 -22.58
C ASP A 96 -10.73 -5.22 -21.56
N ARG A 97 -10.90 -4.13 -20.81
CA ARG A 97 -9.88 -3.55 -19.94
C ARG A 97 -10.36 -3.39 -18.52
N ILE A 98 -9.48 -3.67 -17.60
CA ILE A 98 -9.67 -3.42 -16.17
C ILE A 98 -9.45 -1.90 -15.94
N PRO A 99 -10.48 -1.10 -15.56
CA PRO A 99 -10.25 0.31 -15.24
C PRO A 99 -9.42 0.40 -13.97
N THR A 100 -8.23 1.00 -14.08
CA THR A 100 -7.36 1.26 -12.94
C THR A 100 -7.15 2.76 -12.85
N ARG A 101 -7.77 3.41 -11.89
CA ARG A 101 -7.56 4.84 -11.61
C ARG A 101 -6.17 5.04 -11.01
N GLY A 102 -5.58 6.19 -11.24
CA GLY A 102 -4.25 6.54 -10.72
C GLY A 102 -3.14 5.94 -11.57
N TRP A 103 -2.96 4.63 -11.54
CA TRP A 103 -1.90 3.94 -12.27
C TRP A 103 -2.08 3.91 -13.81
N ALA A 104 -3.27 4.20 -14.31
CA ALA A 104 -3.52 4.37 -15.74
C ALA A 104 -3.18 5.76 -16.27
N ASP A 105 -2.96 6.75 -15.38
CA ASP A 105 -2.71 8.14 -15.78
C ASP A 105 -1.26 8.32 -16.27
N PRO A 106 -1.04 8.68 -17.56
CA PRO A 106 0.30 8.96 -18.07
C PRO A 106 1.02 10.10 -17.33
N VAL A 107 0.28 11.00 -16.68
CA VAL A 107 0.87 12.12 -15.89
C VAL A 107 1.56 11.57 -14.65
N GLU A 108 0.98 10.58 -13.97
CA GLU A 108 1.61 9.95 -12.81
C GLU A 108 2.90 9.21 -13.25
N HIS A 109 2.87 8.51 -14.38
CA HIS A 109 4.09 7.89 -14.93
C HIS A 109 5.16 8.94 -15.31
N ALA A 110 4.75 10.09 -15.84
CA ALA A 110 5.69 11.19 -16.10
C ALA A 110 6.31 11.72 -14.81
N ARG A 111 5.54 11.88 -13.72
CA ARG A 111 6.07 12.25 -12.41
C ARG A 111 7.08 11.25 -11.90
N MET A 112 6.78 9.96 -11.99
CA MET A 112 7.70 8.88 -11.61
C MET A 112 8.98 8.90 -12.43
N LEU A 113 8.91 9.21 -13.73
CA LEU A 113 10.09 9.36 -14.59
C LEU A 113 10.89 10.63 -14.32
N HIS A 114 10.27 11.68 -13.76
CA HIS A 114 10.99 12.87 -13.28
C HIS A 114 11.84 12.59 -12.02
N ASP A 115 11.58 11.52 -11.29
CA ASP A 115 12.47 11.01 -10.25
C ASP A 115 13.60 10.20 -10.92
N ASP A 116 14.58 10.96 -11.44
CA ASP A 116 15.71 10.42 -12.19
C ASP A 116 16.57 9.47 -11.35
N ARG A 117 16.70 9.73 -10.05
CA ARG A 117 17.43 8.86 -9.12
C ARG A 117 16.78 7.52 -8.98
N ARG A 118 15.44 7.47 -8.75
CA ARG A 118 14.68 6.23 -8.68
C ARG A 118 14.90 5.37 -9.93
N THR A 119 14.59 5.93 -11.09
CA THR A 119 14.67 5.23 -12.37
C THR A 119 16.11 4.81 -12.70
N SER A 120 17.09 5.68 -12.48
CA SER A 120 18.50 5.40 -12.74
C SER A 120 19.07 4.29 -11.84
N ASP A 121 18.70 4.25 -10.56
CA ASP A 121 19.14 3.22 -9.64
C ASP A 121 18.62 1.83 -10.07
N TYR A 122 17.34 1.71 -10.47
CA TYR A 122 16.78 0.46 -10.98
C TYR A 122 17.45 0.03 -12.30
N ILE A 123 17.67 0.95 -13.24
CA ILE A 123 18.40 0.67 -14.49
C ILE A 123 19.83 0.20 -14.19
N ALA A 124 20.51 0.84 -13.24
CA ALA A 124 21.86 0.43 -12.84
C ALA A 124 21.89 -0.96 -12.18
N ALA A 125 20.87 -1.31 -11.43
CA ALA A 125 20.71 -2.64 -10.84
C ALA A 125 20.49 -3.71 -11.94
N LEU A 126 19.58 -3.46 -12.88
CA LEU A 126 19.35 -4.36 -14.00
C LEU A 126 20.63 -4.66 -14.79
N ARG A 127 21.44 -3.63 -15.09
CA ARG A 127 22.74 -3.80 -15.76
C ARG A 127 23.74 -4.67 -14.97
N LYS A 128 23.62 -4.74 -13.64
CA LYS A 128 24.50 -5.57 -12.79
C LYS A 128 23.96 -6.98 -12.58
N VAL A 129 22.66 -7.16 -12.61
CA VAL A 129 21.98 -8.41 -12.26
C VAL A 129 21.67 -9.27 -13.48
N VAL A 130 21.20 -8.65 -14.57
CA VAL A 130 20.80 -9.38 -15.80
C VAL A 130 22.03 -9.94 -16.50
N ARG A 131 21.91 -11.19 -16.96
CA ARG A 131 22.92 -11.93 -17.73
C ARG A 131 22.36 -12.25 -19.10
N ALA A 132 23.25 -12.55 -20.04
CA ALA A 132 22.84 -13.17 -21.30
C ALA A 132 22.05 -14.46 -21.00
N GLU A 133 21.05 -14.76 -21.81
CA GLU A 133 20.15 -15.92 -21.68
C GLU A 133 19.12 -15.84 -20.52
N ASP A 134 19.16 -14.81 -19.67
CA ASP A 134 18.11 -14.64 -18.65
C ASP A 134 16.74 -14.33 -19.26
N ILE A 135 15.74 -14.93 -18.65
CA ILE A 135 14.34 -14.48 -18.74
C ILE A 135 14.08 -13.52 -17.59
N VAL A 136 13.64 -12.32 -17.91
CA VAL A 136 13.29 -11.30 -16.91
C VAL A 136 11.78 -11.16 -16.84
N LEU A 137 11.25 -11.09 -15.63
CA LEU A 137 9.87 -10.73 -15.32
C LEU A 137 9.86 -9.31 -14.75
N ASP A 138 9.13 -8.39 -15.38
CA ASP A 138 8.85 -7.05 -14.89
C ASP A 138 7.39 -6.96 -14.48
N VAL A 139 7.13 -6.81 -13.17
CA VAL A 139 5.77 -6.73 -12.61
C VAL A 139 5.42 -5.29 -12.27
N GLY A 140 4.32 -4.80 -12.85
CA GLY A 140 3.96 -3.39 -12.82
C GLY A 140 4.86 -2.58 -13.76
N THR A 141 4.94 -3.01 -15.03
CA THR A 141 5.87 -2.40 -15.99
C THR A 141 5.59 -0.92 -16.25
N GLY A 142 4.36 -0.46 -16.01
CA GLY A 142 3.96 0.93 -16.19
C GLY A 142 4.22 1.41 -17.60
N SER A 143 5.06 2.44 -17.76
CA SER A 143 5.48 2.95 -19.07
C SER A 143 6.50 2.07 -19.80
N GLY A 144 6.93 0.95 -19.21
CA GLY A 144 7.85 -0.01 -19.82
C GLY A 144 9.34 0.26 -19.60
N VAL A 145 9.70 1.24 -18.79
CA VAL A 145 11.10 1.69 -18.64
C VAL A 145 12.02 0.59 -18.12
N LEU A 146 11.56 -0.24 -17.16
CA LEU A 146 12.39 -1.30 -16.56
C LEU A 146 12.48 -2.51 -17.48
N ALA A 147 11.39 -2.88 -18.19
CA ALA A 147 11.42 -3.91 -19.20
C ALA A 147 12.40 -3.58 -20.34
N ILE A 148 12.40 -2.34 -20.83
CA ILE A 148 13.36 -1.87 -21.84
C ILE A 148 14.79 -1.93 -21.30
N ALA A 149 15.00 -1.50 -20.07
CA ALA A 149 16.31 -1.55 -19.44
C ALA A 149 16.83 -2.98 -19.27
N ALA A 150 15.96 -3.94 -18.94
CA ALA A 150 16.29 -5.36 -18.86
C ALA A 150 16.67 -5.94 -20.22
N ALA A 151 15.90 -5.65 -21.28
CA ALA A 151 16.21 -6.05 -22.65
C ALA A 151 17.57 -5.49 -23.11
N ARG A 152 17.84 -4.21 -22.81
CA ARG A 152 19.13 -3.55 -23.14
C ARG A 152 20.29 -4.04 -22.26
N ALA A 153 20.02 -4.55 -21.07
CA ALA A 153 21.03 -5.18 -20.23
C ALA A 153 21.46 -6.57 -20.73
N GLY A 154 20.77 -7.12 -21.74
CA GLY A 154 21.13 -8.36 -22.41
C GLY A 154 20.23 -9.55 -22.09
N ALA A 155 19.06 -9.33 -21.49
CA ALA A 155 18.06 -10.38 -21.30
C ALA A 155 17.72 -11.05 -22.64
N ARG A 156 17.59 -12.39 -22.63
CA ARG A 156 17.12 -13.16 -23.77
C ARG A 156 15.67 -12.79 -24.10
N HIS A 157 14.85 -12.70 -23.07
CA HIS A 157 13.46 -12.28 -23.18
C HIS A 157 12.98 -11.58 -21.91
N VAL A 158 12.00 -10.69 -22.04
CA VAL A 158 11.37 -9.98 -20.93
C VAL A 158 9.86 -10.16 -21.00
N TYR A 159 9.25 -10.68 -19.96
CA TYR A 159 7.82 -10.65 -19.76
C TYR A 159 7.47 -9.42 -18.92
N ALA A 160 6.72 -8.49 -19.48
CA ALA A 160 6.31 -7.25 -18.86
C ALA A 160 4.81 -7.32 -18.53
N ILE A 161 4.46 -7.33 -17.24
CA ILE A 161 3.07 -7.43 -16.78
C ILE A 161 2.57 -6.06 -16.38
N GLU A 162 1.39 -5.68 -16.88
CA GLU A 162 0.70 -4.44 -16.52
C GLU A 162 -0.81 -4.66 -16.44
N ALA A 163 -1.42 -4.26 -15.34
CA ALA A 163 -2.86 -4.42 -15.14
C ALA A 163 -3.67 -3.22 -15.63
N SER A 164 -3.04 -2.05 -15.75
CA SER A 164 -3.70 -0.79 -16.07
C SER A 164 -3.63 -0.44 -17.56
N ASP A 165 -4.40 0.57 -17.96
CA ASP A 165 -4.45 1.06 -19.34
C ASP A 165 -3.14 1.70 -19.84
N ILE A 166 -2.21 2.02 -18.94
CA ILE A 166 -0.86 2.48 -19.34
C ILE A 166 -0.13 1.43 -20.19
N ALA A 167 -0.55 0.18 -20.13
CA ALA A 167 -0.07 -0.90 -21.00
C ALA A 167 -0.08 -0.53 -22.49
N ASP A 168 -1.06 0.26 -22.95
CA ASP A 168 -1.12 0.77 -24.34
C ASP A 168 0.03 1.73 -24.66
N VAL A 169 0.47 2.48 -23.65
CA VAL A 169 1.62 3.36 -23.76
C VAL A 169 2.89 2.53 -23.78
N ALA A 170 3.01 1.54 -22.86
CA ALA A 170 4.17 0.65 -22.80
C ALA A 170 4.43 -0.05 -24.13
N GLU A 171 3.39 -0.61 -24.76
CA GLU A 171 3.51 -1.29 -26.05
C GLU A 171 4.10 -0.37 -27.15
N ARG A 172 3.61 0.86 -27.22
CA ARG A 172 4.14 1.87 -28.17
C ARG A 172 5.57 2.28 -27.81
N VAL A 173 5.89 2.34 -26.52
CA VAL A 173 7.24 2.67 -26.06
C VAL A 173 8.20 1.54 -26.36
N PHE A 174 7.79 0.25 -26.27
CA PHE A 174 8.60 -0.89 -26.69
C PHE A 174 8.94 -0.82 -28.19
N ALA A 175 7.93 -0.61 -29.04
CA ALA A 175 8.12 -0.45 -30.48
C ALA A 175 9.03 0.75 -30.82
N ALA A 176 8.83 1.90 -30.20
CA ALA A 176 9.64 3.09 -30.40
C ALA A 176 11.11 2.90 -29.98
N ASN A 177 11.41 1.94 -29.11
CA ASN A 177 12.74 1.60 -28.63
C ASN A 177 13.35 0.38 -29.33
N GLY A 178 12.63 -0.26 -30.25
CA GLY A 178 13.09 -1.43 -31.03
C GLY A 178 13.41 -2.61 -30.11
N VAL A 179 12.55 -2.91 -29.12
CA VAL A 179 12.68 -4.05 -28.21
C VAL A 179 11.45 -4.97 -28.22
N ASP A 180 10.48 -4.69 -29.06
CA ASP A 180 9.22 -5.43 -29.20
C ASP A 180 9.43 -6.89 -29.67
N ASP A 181 10.56 -7.22 -30.25
CA ASP A 181 10.98 -8.57 -30.53
C ASP A 181 11.44 -9.38 -29.32
N ARG A 182 11.82 -8.68 -28.22
CA ARG A 182 12.37 -9.29 -26.99
C ARG A 182 11.53 -9.03 -25.74
N VAL A 183 10.55 -8.16 -25.82
CA VAL A 183 9.65 -7.82 -24.70
C VAL A 183 8.23 -8.23 -25.06
N THR A 184 7.65 -9.14 -24.28
CA THR A 184 6.23 -9.50 -24.40
C THR A 184 5.44 -8.78 -23.30
N LEU A 185 4.53 -7.90 -23.72
CA LEU A 185 3.57 -7.28 -22.80
C LEU A 185 2.45 -8.28 -22.49
N ILE A 186 2.20 -8.49 -21.22
CA ILE A 186 1.09 -9.32 -20.71
C ILE A 186 0.16 -8.42 -19.89
N ARG A 187 -1.08 -8.29 -20.35
CA ARG A 187 -2.08 -7.44 -19.69
C ARG A 187 -2.79 -8.23 -18.59
N GLY A 188 -2.85 -7.66 -17.40
CA GLY A 188 -3.54 -8.23 -16.26
C GLY A 188 -2.71 -8.20 -14.97
N TRP A 189 -3.29 -8.74 -13.92
CA TRP A 189 -2.63 -8.86 -12.62
C TRP A 189 -1.67 -10.04 -12.59
N SER A 190 -0.46 -9.86 -12.08
CA SER A 190 0.57 -10.92 -12.02
C SER A 190 0.07 -12.21 -11.36
N ARG A 191 -0.83 -12.09 -10.39
CA ARG A 191 -1.46 -13.21 -9.69
C ARG A 191 -2.37 -14.08 -10.57
N ASP A 192 -2.85 -13.55 -11.68
CA ASP A 192 -3.78 -14.21 -12.60
C ASP A 192 -3.07 -14.68 -13.90
N ILE A 193 -1.76 -14.42 -14.02
CA ILE A 193 -0.95 -14.72 -15.19
C ILE A 193 -0.15 -16.01 -14.96
N GLU A 194 0.02 -16.78 -16.02
CA GLU A 194 1.00 -17.87 -16.16
C GLU A 194 2.03 -17.48 -17.21
N LEU A 195 3.29 -17.79 -16.96
CA LEU A 195 4.37 -17.56 -17.92
C LEU A 195 4.63 -18.83 -18.73
N PRO A 196 5.03 -18.69 -20.02
CA PRO A 196 5.44 -19.85 -20.83
C PRO A 196 6.65 -20.61 -20.24
N GLU A 197 7.52 -19.91 -19.52
CA GLU A 197 8.68 -20.44 -18.82
C GLU A 197 8.99 -19.60 -17.56
N PRO A 198 9.53 -20.20 -16.49
CA PRO A 198 9.88 -19.48 -15.27
C PRO A 198 11.02 -18.47 -15.50
N ALA A 199 10.93 -17.30 -14.86
CA ALA A 199 11.92 -16.25 -15.00
C ALA A 199 13.15 -16.44 -14.10
N ASP A 200 14.32 -15.98 -14.59
CA ASP A 200 15.59 -15.95 -13.88
C ASP A 200 15.76 -14.72 -12.99
N VAL A 201 15.07 -13.62 -13.37
CA VAL A 201 15.13 -12.34 -12.68
C VAL A 201 13.71 -11.79 -12.54
N LEU A 202 13.36 -11.33 -11.36
CA LEU A 202 12.21 -10.47 -11.12
C LEU A 202 12.69 -9.04 -10.91
N VAL A 203 12.14 -8.10 -11.64
CA VAL A 203 12.14 -6.69 -11.24
C VAL A 203 10.70 -6.27 -10.94
N ALA A 204 10.49 -5.61 -9.81
CA ALA A 204 9.18 -5.11 -9.41
C ALA A 204 9.35 -3.79 -8.65
N GLU A 205 8.87 -2.71 -9.24
CA GLU A 205 8.80 -1.44 -8.57
C GLU A 205 7.33 -1.13 -8.31
N VAL A 206 6.81 -1.78 -7.28
CA VAL A 206 5.46 -1.67 -6.73
C VAL A 206 5.58 -1.36 -5.22
N ILE A 207 6.28 -0.26 -4.91
CA ILE A 207 6.50 0.24 -3.56
C ILE A 207 5.68 1.52 -3.40
N GLY A 208 4.67 1.48 -2.53
CA GLY A 208 3.79 2.60 -2.31
C GLY A 208 4.36 3.71 -1.40
N ASN A 209 3.57 4.75 -1.20
CA ASN A 209 3.88 5.83 -0.25
C ASN A 209 3.98 5.31 1.19
N GLU A 210 3.14 4.35 1.56
CA GLU A 210 3.39 3.39 2.61
C GLU A 210 4.04 2.17 1.94
N PRO A 211 5.27 1.79 2.30
CA PRO A 211 6.10 0.92 1.44
C PRO A 211 5.48 -0.40 0.99
N PHE A 212 4.49 -0.90 1.73
CA PHE A 212 3.83 -2.18 1.42
C PHE A 212 2.40 -2.03 0.87
N GLU A 213 1.88 -0.81 0.66
CA GLU A 213 0.48 -0.63 0.24
C GLU A 213 0.19 -1.12 -1.18
N GLU A 214 1.20 -1.15 -2.06
CA GLU A 214 1.10 -1.68 -3.42
C GLU A 214 1.38 -3.19 -3.51
N GLU A 215 1.30 -3.88 -2.38
CA GLU A 215 1.35 -5.33 -2.32
C GLU A 215 2.67 -5.97 -2.80
N ILE A 216 3.81 -5.29 -2.66
CA ILE A 216 5.12 -5.85 -3.04
C ILE A 216 5.40 -7.19 -2.35
N LEU A 217 4.93 -7.36 -1.10
CA LEU A 217 5.12 -8.62 -0.38
C LEU A 217 4.27 -9.75 -0.99
N GLU A 218 3.01 -9.49 -1.26
CA GLU A 218 2.11 -10.46 -1.90
C GLU A 218 2.61 -10.81 -3.29
N THR A 219 2.96 -9.80 -4.07
CA THR A 219 3.44 -9.92 -5.45
C THR A 219 4.71 -10.75 -5.53
N THR A 220 5.73 -10.44 -4.72
CA THR A 220 6.99 -11.19 -4.74
C THR A 220 6.85 -12.61 -4.18
N LEU A 221 5.98 -12.82 -3.17
CA LEU A 221 5.68 -14.16 -2.65
C LEU A 221 4.99 -15.05 -3.69
N ASP A 222 4.01 -14.50 -4.40
CA ASP A 222 3.29 -15.20 -5.45
C ASP A 222 4.20 -15.50 -6.65
N ALA A 223 4.96 -14.50 -7.10
CA ALA A 223 5.91 -14.67 -8.20
C ALA A 223 6.94 -15.78 -7.90
N ARG A 224 7.51 -15.81 -6.71
CA ARG A 224 8.44 -16.88 -6.27
C ARG A 224 7.83 -18.27 -6.31
N ARG A 225 6.54 -18.39 -6.05
CA ARG A 225 5.85 -19.69 -6.03
C ARG A 225 5.48 -20.21 -7.41
N ARG A 226 5.22 -19.32 -8.37
CA ARG A 226 4.60 -19.70 -9.64
C ARG A 226 5.38 -19.26 -10.88
N LEU A 227 6.05 -18.10 -10.82
CA LEU A 227 6.56 -17.43 -12.01
C LEU A 227 8.09 -17.45 -12.10
N LEU A 228 8.79 -17.75 -10.99
CA LEU A 228 10.24 -17.67 -10.92
C LEU A 228 10.89 -19.05 -10.79
N LYS A 229 12.15 -19.14 -11.26
CA LYS A 229 13.04 -20.26 -10.94
C LYS A 229 13.41 -20.25 -9.45
N PRO A 230 13.78 -21.39 -8.85
CA PRO A 230 14.13 -21.47 -7.42
C PRO A 230 15.29 -20.55 -7.01
N ASP A 231 16.23 -20.28 -7.91
CA ASP A 231 17.42 -19.47 -7.74
C ASP A 231 17.31 -18.08 -8.39
N ALA A 232 16.10 -17.64 -8.70
CA ALA A 232 15.85 -16.36 -9.32
C ALA A 232 16.38 -15.20 -8.47
N ARG A 233 16.87 -14.18 -9.15
CA ARG A 233 17.37 -12.95 -8.55
C ARG A 233 16.26 -11.90 -8.56
N LEU A 234 16.10 -11.17 -7.45
CA LEU A 234 15.06 -10.18 -7.27
C LEU A 234 15.65 -8.76 -7.24
N ILE A 235 14.94 -7.81 -7.83
CA ILE A 235 15.22 -6.37 -7.78
C ILE A 235 13.91 -5.64 -7.40
N PRO A 236 13.81 -5.14 -6.15
CA PRO A 236 14.76 -5.27 -5.05
C PRO A 236 14.84 -6.70 -4.49
N HIS A 237 15.98 -7.05 -3.88
CA HIS A 237 16.09 -8.33 -3.18
C HIS A 237 15.74 -8.25 -1.70
N ALA A 238 15.81 -7.05 -1.11
CA ALA A 238 15.36 -6.77 0.25
C ALA A 238 14.78 -5.36 0.35
N LEU A 239 13.90 -5.16 1.32
CA LEU A 239 13.29 -3.88 1.65
C LEU A 239 13.45 -3.61 3.14
N GLU A 240 14.11 -2.50 3.50
CA GLU A 240 14.16 -2.00 4.87
C GLU A 240 13.08 -0.95 5.10
N LEU A 241 12.36 -1.10 6.19
CA LEU A 241 11.45 -0.10 6.72
C LEU A 241 12.16 0.76 7.75
N VAL A 242 12.12 2.07 7.58
CA VAL A 242 12.89 3.01 8.41
C VAL A 242 11.95 4.01 9.06
N ALA A 243 11.98 4.10 10.39
CA ALA A 243 11.26 5.12 11.15
C ALA A 243 12.14 6.31 11.49
N ARG A 244 11.55 7.49 11.47
CA ARG A 244 12.22 8.75 11.88
C ARG A 244 11.27 9.62 12.70
N PRO A 245 11.56 9.91 13.96
CA PRO A 245 10.72 10.76 14.80
C PRO A 245 10.79 12.21 14.37
N LEU A 246 9.65 12.88 14.38
CA LEU A 246 9.47 14.25 13.94
C LEU A 246 8.78 15.10 15.00
N LEU A 247 9.08 16.40 14.94
CA LEU A 247 8.26 17.44 15.53
C LEU A 247 7.71 18.31 14.40
N ILE A 248 6.53 17.97 13.91
CA ILE A 248 5.86 18.80 12.90
C ILE A 248 5.19 20.01 13.56
N PRO A 249 4.96 21.11 12.84
CA PRO A 249 4.32 22.30 13.40
C PRO A 249 2.99 21.98 14.05
N ASP A 250 2.70 22.59 15.20
CA ASP A 250 1.48 22.31 15.97
C ASP A 250 0.18 22.56 15.19
N ALA A 251 0.20 23.50 14.24
CA ALA A 251 -0.95 23.75 13.36
C ALA A 251 -1.22 22.56 12.44
N GLU A 252 -0.17 22.01 11.84
CA GLU A 252 -0.22 20.82 10.97
C GLU A 252 -0.64 19.58 11.75
N ALA A 253 -0.03 19.35 12.91
CA ALA A 253 -0.40 18.23 13.79
C ALA A 253 -1.88 18.29 14.18
N ARG A 254 -2.40 19.48 14.53
CA ARG A 254 -3.81 19.63 14.89
C ARG A 254 -4.79 19.36 13.76
N GLN A 255 -4.40 19.54 12.51
CA GLN A 255 -5.24 19.26 11.35
C GLN A 255 -5.24 17.78 10.96
N ARG A 256 -4.15 17.08 11.25
CA ARG A 256 -3.88 15.71 10.82
C ARG A 256 -4.14 14.66 11.90
N ALA A 257 -3.99 15.04 13.18
CA ALA A 257 -4.24 14.12 14.29
C ALA A 257 -5.73 13.93 14.55
N ILE A 258 -6.13 12.69 14.75
CA ILE A 258 -7.45 12.33 15.27
C ILE A 258 -7.27 11.76 16.67
N GLY A 259 -7.98 12.34 17.65
CA GLY A 259 -7.86 11.93 19.04
C GLY A 259 -8.73 12.80 19.97
N PRO A 260 -8.69 12.59 21.31
CA PRO A 260 -9.53 13.31 22.26
C PRO A 260 -9.46 14.83 22.12
N ARG A 261 -8.29 15.38 21.81
CA ARG A 261 -8.13 16.83 21.61
C ARG A 261 -8.85 17.35 20.35
N ALA A 262 -8.88 16.56 19.28
CA ALA A 262 -9.61 16.91 18.06
C ALA A 262 -11.13 16.94 18.36
N ILE A 263 -11.63 15.91 19.05
CA ILE A 263 -13.03 15.81 19.47
C ILE A 263 -13.44 17.01 20.34
N GLN A 264 -12.67 17.35 21.37
CA GLN A 264 -12.93 18.51 22.22
C GLN A 264 -12.98 19.82 21.42
N ARG A 265 -12.08 19.97 20.46
CA ARG A 265 -12.05 21.13 19.56
C ARG A 265 -13.32 21.20 18.70
N TRP A 266 -13.73 20.09 18.08
CA TRP A 266 -14.93 20.02 17.24
C TRP A 266 -16.20 20.25 18.04
N ARG A 267 -16.30 19.67 19.25
CA ARG A 267 -17.37 19.97 20.19
C ARG A 267 -17.46 21.47 20.50
N LYS A 268 -16.33 22.13 20.76
CA LYS A 268 -16.30 23.57 21.02
C LYS A 268 -16.67 24.40 19.80
N LEU A 269 -16.28 23.97 18.59
CA LEU A 269 -16.54 24.70 17.35
C LEU A 269 -17.98 24.51 16.84
N TYR A 270 -18.50 23.31 16.96
CA TYR A 270 -19.75 22.92 16.31
C TYR A 270 -20.90 22.65 17.31
N GLY A 271 -20.62 22.50 18.60
CA GLY A 271 -21.61 22.12 19.61
C GLY A 271 -22.13 20.68 19.45
N ILE A 272 -21.35 19.82 18.79
CA ILE A 272 -21.71 18.42 18.46
C ILE A 272 -20.75 17.49 19.15
N GLU A 273 -21.27 16.40 19.73
CA GLU A 273 -20.50 15.33 20.33
C GLU A 273 -20.05 14.34 19.27
N PHE A 274 -18.73 14.14 19.17
CA PHE A 274 -18.10 13.25 18.21
C PHE A 274 -17.34 12.09 18.85
N GLU A 275 -17.50 11.84 20.16
CA GLU A 275 -16.86 10.71 20.85
C GLU A 275 -17.07 9.38 20.13
N PRO A 276 -18.25 9.05 19.57
CA PRO A 276 -18.43 7.80 18.81
C PRO A 276 -17.53 7.67 17.60
N LEU A 277 -17.00 8.79 17.07
CA LEU A 277 -16.03 8.75 15.97
C LEU A 277 -14.68 8.20 16.42
N LEU A 278 -14.28 8.37 17.69
CA LEU A 278 -13.05 7.78 18.21
C LEU A 278 -13.13 6.25 18.29
N ASP A 279 -14.31 5.72 18.57
CA ASP A 279 -14.52 4.27 18.64
C ASP A 279 -14.47 3.64 17.24
N ALA A 280 -14.88 4.39 16.22
CA ALA A 280 -14.85 3.97 14.82
C ALA A 280 -13.52 4.32 14.12
N ALA A 281 -12.90 5.44 14.49
CA ALA A 281 -11.57 5.83 14.02
C ALA A 281 -10.53 5.19 14.93
N PHE A 282 -9.54 4.54 14.34
CA PHE A 282 -8.46 3.86 15.07
C PHE A 282 -7.92 4.71 16.24
N PRO A 283 -7.85 4.17 17.46
CA PRO A 283 -7.39 4.91 18.65
C PRO A 283 -5.86 5.09 18.68
N GLY A 284 -5.24 5.39 17.55
CA GLY A 284 -3.78 5.43 17.39
C GLY A 284 -3.31 6.53 16.43
N PRO A 285 -2.02 6.52 16.08
CA PRO A 285 -1.46 7.41 15.09
C PRO A 285 -2.18 7.28 13.74
N VAL A 286 -2.40 8.40 13.06
CA VAL A 286 -3.05 8.45 11.75
C VAL A 286 -2.00 8.66 10.68
N ASN A 287 -1.98 7.79 9.67
CA ASN A 287 -1.11 7.93 8.51
C ASN A 287 -1.60 9.07 7.61
N ASN A 288 -0.68 9.95 7.27
CA ASN A 288 -0.90 11.08 6.38
C ASN A 288 0.22 11.10 5.34
N PRO A 289 -0.02 10.59 4.11
CA PRO A 289 0.93 10.74 3.03
C PRO A 289 1.29 12.21 2.86
N THR A 290 2.58 12.51 2.85
CA THR A 290 3.11 13.88 2.82
C THR A 290 4.16 13.98 1.73
N GLU A 291 3.98 14.94 0.85
CA GLU A 291 4.91 15.23 -0.25
C GLU A 291 6.33 15.48 0.27
N ALA A 292 7.31 15.01 -0.47
CA ALA A 292 8.72 15.04 -0.06
C ALA A 292 9.21 16.46 0.23
N ASP A 293 8.80 17.45 -0.57
CA ASP A 293 9.17 18.86 -0.40
C ASP A 293 8.55 19.49 0.85
N VAL A 294 7.36 19.05 1.26
CA VAL A 294 6.72 19.47 2.52
C VAL A 294 7.45 18.85 3.70
N LEU A 295 7.70 17.54 3.62
CA LEU A 295 8.35 16.79 4.68
C LEU A 295 9.78 17.28 4.93
N ALA A 296 10.51 17.64 3.88
CA ALA A 296 11.87 18.19 3.98
C ALA A 296 11.96 19.46 4.87
N ARG A 297 10.83 20.18 5.03
CA ARG A 297 10.74 21.37 5.91
C ARG A 297 10.57 21.03 7.39
N TRP A 298 10.28 19.77 7.71
CA TRP A 298 10.08 19.30 9.08
C TRP A 298 11.33 18.57 9.57
N PRO A 299 12.19 19.21 10.35
CA PRO A 299 13.45 18.60 10.76
C PRO A 299 13.19 17.39 11.67
N PRO A 300 13.89 16.27 11.44
CA PRO A 300 13.85 15.15 12.35
C PRO A 300 14.37 15.52 13.74
N VAL A 301 13.80 14.94 14.78
CA VAL A 301 14.24 15.10 16.17
C VAL A 301 15.13 13.96 16.67
N GLY A 302 15.34 12.95 15.85
CA GLY A 302 16.21 11.82 16.13
C GLY A 302 16.78 11.20 14.85
N PRO A 303 17.72 10.26 14.99
CA PRO A 303 18.28 9.53 13.86
C PRO A 303 17.21 8.60 13.25
N PRO A 304 17.37 8.21 11.97
CA PRO A 304 16.57 7.13 11.40
C PRO A 304 16.90 5.82 12.10
N VAL A 305 15.90 4.97 12.30
CA VAL A 305 16.07 3.62 12.82
C VAL A 305 15.39 2.61 11.90
N THR A 306 16.08 1.52 11.59
CA THR A 306 15.50 0.41 10.83
C THR A 306 14.52 -0.34 11.73
N LEU A 307 13.24 -0.38 11.35
CA LEU A 307 12.20 -1.14 12.03
C LEU A 307 12.23 -2.61 11.61
N ALA A 308 12.34 -2.85 10.31
CA ALA A 308 12.34 -4.18 9.75
C ALA A 308 13.20 -4.24 8.50
N THR A 309 13.79 -5.41 8.26
CA THR A 309 14.37 -5.79 6.96
C THR A 309 13.64 -7.03 6.47
N VAL A 310 13.06 -6.94 5.29
CA VAL A 310 12.38 -8.07 4.65
C VAL A 310 13.20 -8.51 3.45
N GLU A 311 13.76 -9.72 3.54
CA GLU A 311 14.44 -10.38 2.41
C GLU A 311 13.40 -10.95 1.47
N LEU A 312 13.18 -10.29 0.32
CA LEU A 312 12.09 -10.62 -0.61
C LEU A 312 12.25 -12.00 -1.27
N GLY A 313 13.45 -12.56 -1.20
CA GLY A 313 13.75 -13.90 -1.70
C GLY A 313 13.33 -15.06 -0.80
N CYS A 314 13.03 -14.87 0.50
CA CYS A 314 12.90 -16.00 1.43
C CYS A 314 11.77 -15.89 2.47
N TYR A 315 11.04 -14.79 2.60
CA TYR A 315 9.93 -14.72 3.57
C TYR A 315 8.75 -15.63 3.16
N GLU A 316 7.95 -16.05 4.15
CA GLU A 316 6.87 -17.02 3.96
C GLU A 316 5.47 -16.41 4.04
N ARG A 317 5.33 -15.28 4.73
CA ARG A 317 4.05 -14.59 4.94
C ARG A 317 4.20 -13.10 4.66
N PRO A 318 3.24 -12.47 4.00
CA PRO A 318 3.29 -11.06 3.66
C PRO A 318 2.86 -10.18 4.86
N THR A 319 3.47 -10.44 6.03
CA THR A 319 3.18 -9.74 7.28
C THR A 319 4.46 -9.16 7.86
N VAL A 320 4.35 -8.00 8.50
CA VAL A 320 5.45 -7.35 9.21
C VAL A 320 4.94 -6.99 10.61
N ASP A 321 5.67 -7.40 11.64
CA ASP A 321 5.45 -6.96 13.01
C ASP A 321 6.83 -6.73 13.62
N ALA A 322 7.19 -5.46 13.75
CA ALA A 322 8.53 -5.09 14.14
C ALA A 322 8.54 -3.86 15.05
N SER A 323 9.52 -3.78 15.92
CA SER A 323 9.73 -2.62 16.78
C SER A 323 11.19 -2.27 16.88
N ALA A 324 11.47 -0.98 17.02
CA ALA A 324 12.80 -0.48 17.26
C ALA A 324 12.78 0.64 18.32
N GLU A 325 13.92 0.84 18.95
CA GLU A 325 14.12 1.90 19.94
C GLU A 325 14.96 3.02 19.32
N VAL A 326 14.44 4.24 19.42
CA VAL A 326 15.11 5.44 18.95
C VAL A 326 15.64 6.20 20.16
N ALA A 327 16.96 6.35 20.26
CA ALA A 327 17.58 7.23 21.24
C ALA A 327 17.54 8.68 20.73
N VAL A 328 17.14 9.61 21.58
CA VAL A 328 17.24 11.05 21.27
C VAL A 328 18.44 11.66 21.99
N ALA A 329 19.28 12.36 21.26
CA ALA A 329 20.50 12.95 21.84
C ALA A 329 20.22 14.08 22.84
N LYS A 330 19.03 14.66 22.79
CA LYS A 330 18.57 15.75 23.68
C LYS A 330 17.09 15.54 23.98
N PRO A 331 16.58 16.03 25.14
CA PRO A 331 15.15 16.00 25.39
C PRO A 331 14.38 16.60 24.23
N ALA A 332 13.41 15.85 23.73
CA ALA A 332 12.64 16.20 22.55
C ALA A 332 11.14 16.00 22.76
N ARG A 333 10.34 16.72 22.00
CA ARG A 333 8.93 16.47 21.83
C ARG A 333 8.75 15.82 20.46
N VAL A 334 8.03 14.71 20.40
CA VAL A 334 7.71 13.97 19.17
C VAL A 334 6.21 13.98 19.00
N ASN A 335 5.71 14.35 17.83
CA ASN A 335 4.29 14.35 17.51
C ASN A 335 3.97 13.65 16.19
N ALA A 336 4.99 13.14 15.49
CA ALA A 336 4.82 12.32 14.31
C ALA A 336 6.01 11.37 14.10
N ILE A 337 5.76 10.29 13.37
CA ILE A 337 6.78 9.35 12.91
C ILE A 337 6.68 9.28 11.39
N ALA A 338 7.76 9.60 10.69
CA ALA A 338 7.86 9.33 9.26
C ALA A 338 8.33 7.89 9.04
N ILE A 339 7.69 7.20 8.13
CA ILE A 339 8.11 5.89 7.65
C ILE A 339 8.65 6.07 6.23
N THR A 340 9.90 5.71 6.06
CA THR A 340 10.61 5.69 4.78
C THR A 340 11.16 4.28 4.52
N PHE A 341 11.81 4.08 3.38
CA PHE A 341 12.37 2.77 3.06
C PHE A 341 13.76 2.86 2.43
N ARG A 342 14.45 1.72 2.43
CA ARG A 342 15.61 1.44 1.60
C ARG A 342 15.36 0.18 0.80
N ALA A 343 15.36 0.30 -0.53
CA ALA A 343 15.24 -0.82 -1.44
C ALA A 343 16.63 -1.29 -1.86
N HIS A 344 17.00 -2.49 -1.46
CA HIS A 344 18.26 -3.12 -1.81
C HIS A 344 18.16 -3.73 -3.21
N LEU A 345 18.58 -2.97 -4.22
CA LEU A 345 18.46 -3.33 -5.63
C LEU A 345 19.59 -4.29 -6.07
N HIS A 346 20.76 -4.15 -5.45
CA HIS A 346 21.94 -5.00 -5.66
C HIS A 346 22.82 -4.90 -4.42
N ARG A 347 23.76 -5.85 -4.22
CA ARG A 347 24.70 -5.88 -3.06
C ARG A 347 25.45 -4.55 -2.85
N THR A 348 25.66 -3.78 -3.91
CA THR A 348 26.38 -2.50 -3.90
C THR A 348 25.49 -1.31 -4.28
N LEU A 349 24.17 -1.50 -4.33
CA LEU A 349 23.24 -0.45 -4.76
C LEU A 349 21.95 -0.51 -3.95
N VAL A 350 21.71 0.56 -3.20
CA VAL A 350 20.52 0.73 -2.37
C VAL A 350 19.85 2.04 -2.78
N HIS A 351 18.62 1.95 -3.23
CA HIS A 351 17.77 3.13 -3.39
C HIS A 351 17.16 3.49 -2.02
N THR A 352 17.25 4.75 -1.65
CA THR A 352 16.77 5.23 -0.33
C THR A 352 15.78 6.35 -0.53
N LEU A 353 14.55 6.18 -0.03
CA LEU A 353 13.61 7.27 0.15
C LEU A 353 14.04 8.08 1.38
N ASP A 354 14.65 9.22 1.16
CA ASP A 354 15.02 10.18 2.21
C ASP A 354 14.69 11.59 1.75
N PRO A 355 13.49 12.11 2.06
CA PRO A 355 13.03 13.44 1.64
C PRO A 355 13.91 14.60 2.12
N TRP A 356 14.69 14.42 3.18
CA TRP A 356 15.60 15.45 3.69
C TRP A 356 16.87 15.59 2.87
N THR A 357 17.26 14.55 2.13
CA THR A 357 18.39 14.56 1.21
C THR A 357 17.98 14.61 -0.26
N TRP A 358 16.74 14.14 -0.56
CA TRP A 358 16.19 14.11 -1.91
C TRP A 358 14.73 14.57 -1.92
N PRO A 359 14.45 15.89 -1.83
CA PRO A 359 13.09 16.44 -1.78
C PRO A 359 12.32 16.36 -3.11
N SER A 360 12.98 15.94 -4.19
CA SER A 360 12.39 15.74 -5.53
C SER A 360 11.89 14.30 -5.77
N SER A 361 11.78 13.48 -4.71
CA SER A 361 11.23 12.14 -4.83
C SER A 361 9.78 12.16 -5.32
N SER A 362 9.43 11.22 -6.18
CA SER A 362 8.05 11.00 -6.65
C SER A 362 7.15 10.36 -5.59
N TRP A 363 7.73 9.74 -4.56
CA TRP A 363 6.96 9.20 -3.44
C TRP A 363 6.58 10.30 -2.45
N ALA A 364 5.31 10.36 -2.09
CA ALA A 364 4.93 10.94 -0.81
C ALA A 364 5.39 9.99 0.31
N THR A 365 5.67 10.54 1.47
CA THR A 365 6.13 9.75 2.61
C THR A 365 4.99 9.52 3.59
N SER A 366 4.89 8.31 4.08
CA SER A 366 3.96 7.93 5.15
C SER A 366 4.34 8.62 6.47
N VAL A 367 3.53 9.59 6.91
CA VAL A 367 3.73 10.32 8.17
C VAL A 367 2.62 9.98 9.14
N TRP A 368 2.95 9.27 10.20
CA TRP A 368 2.04 8.87 11.26
C TRP A 368 1.98 9.94 12.34
N VAL A 369 0.89 10.69 12.39
CA VAL A 369 0.70 11.77 13.35
C VAL A 369 0.10 11.22 14.63
N LEU A 370 0.78 11.47 15.76
CA LEU A 370 0.37 10.99 17.07
C LEU A 370 -0.86 11.77 17.57
N PRO A 371 -1.84 11.11 18.20
CA PRO A 371 -2.99 11.79 18.83
C PRO A 371 -2.55 12.83 19.86
N ASP A 372 -1.53 12.48 20.64
CA ASP A 372 -0.89 13.32 21.62
C ASP A 372 0.63 13.29 21.45
N PRO A 373 1.30 14.44 21.51
CA PRO A 373 2.75 14.49 21.49
C PRO A 373 3.36 13.79 22.70
N VAL A 374 4.41 13.00 22.47
CA VAL A 374 5.19 12.38 23.54
C VAL A 374 6.45 13.22 23.84
N ARG A 375 6.87 13.22 25.10
CA ARG A 375 8.12 13.86 25.54
C ARG A 375 9.13 12.75 25.81
N VAL A 376 10.31 12.88 25.22
CA VAL A 376 11.41 11.93 25.37
C VAL A 376 12.55 12.67 26.05
N GLY A 377 12.92 12.27 27.25
CA GLY A 377 14.04 12.81 28.00
C GLY A 377 15.38 12.29 27.48
N SER A 378 16.49 12.86 27.95
CA SER A 378 17.85 12.42 27.57
C SER A 378 18.20 10.99 28.04
N SER A 379 17.46 10.49 29.01
CA SER A 379 17.58 9.12 29.56
C SER A 379 16.44 8.19 29.13
N ASP A 380 15.68 8.59 28.13
CA ASP A 380 14.54 7.80 27.64
C ASP A 380 14.82 7.26 26.24
N THR A 381 14.15 6.18 25.90
CA THR A 381 14.03 5.67 24.53
C THR A 381 12.62 5.83 24.04
N LEU A 382 12.48 6.12 22.75
CA LEU A 382 11.21 6.10 22.04
C LEU A 382 11.10 4.74 21.34
N ARG A 383 10.19 3.89 21.79
CA ARG A 383 9.90 2.63 21.12
C ARG A 383 8.83 2.88 20.04
N VAL A 384 9.17 2.55 18.81
CA VAL A 384 8.25 2.58 17.67
C VAL A 384 7.97 1.14 17.26
N ARG A 385 6.70 0.76 17.18
CA ARG A 385 6.26 -0.54 16.65
C ARG A 385 5.40 -0.32 15.43
N TYR A 386 5.67 -1.07 14.38
CA TYR A 386 4.92 -1.10 13.15
C TYR A 386 4.36 -2.51 12.96
N CYS A 387 3.09 -2.60 12.62
CA CYS A 387 2.40 -3.86 12.41
C CYS A 387 1.59 -3.82 11.12
N ARG A 388 1.80 -4.79 10.24
CA ARG A 388 1.06 -5.02 9.01
C ARG A 388 0.66 -6.48 8.91
N ARG A 389 -0.62 -6.76 9.05
CA ARG A 389 -1.21 -8.10 8.95
C ARG A 389 -2.23 -8.21 7.84
N ILE A 390 -2.83 -7.10 7.45
CA ILE A 390 -3.86 -7.02 6.43
C ILE A 390 -3.21 -6.59 5.11
N ARG A 391 -3.58 -7.25 4.04
CA ARG A 391 -3.16 -6.94 2.68
C ARG A 391 -3.42 -5.46 2.36
N GLY A 392 -2.42 -4.79 1.79
CA GLY A 392 -2.51 -3.41 1.31
C GLY A 392 -2.61 -2.31 2.38
N ARG A 393 -2.61 -2.64 3.69
CA ARG A 393 -2.69 -1.64 4.77
C ARG A 393 -1.83 -2.03 5.96
N PRO A 394 -1.12 -1.09 6.62
CA PRO A 394 -0.57 -1.33 7.94
C PRO A 394 -1.70 -1.44 8.96
N ASP A 395 -1.65 -2.43 9.84
CA ASP A 395 -2.62 -2.56 10.96
C ASP A 395 -2.49 -1.40 11.95
N GLY A 396 -1.31 -0.80 12.03
CA GLY A 396 -1.08 0.36 12.86
C GLY A 396 0.39 0.60 13.18
N LEU A 397 0.63 1.79 13.67
CA LEU A 397 1.90 2.19 14.26
C LEU A 397 1.61 2.60 15.71
N THR A 398 2.43 2.13 16.65
CA THR A 398 2.41 2.59 18.04
C THR A 398 3.73 3.21 18.44
N CYS A 399 3.68 4.12 19.39
CA CYS A 399 4.84 4.87 19.82
C CYS A 399 4.76 5.08 21.33
N ASP A 400 5.69 4.46 22.06
CA ASP A 400 5.74 4.50 23.52
C ASP A 400 7.10 5.00 24.00
N VAL A 401 7.12 5.71 25.13
CA VAL A 401 8.36 6.17 25.78
C VAL A 401 8.65 5.28 26.97
N SER A 402 9.85 4.76 27.01
CA SER A 402 10.36 3.97 28.13
C SER A 402 11.64 4.58 28.66
N PRO A 403 11.91 4.55 29.97
CA PRO A 403 13.22 4.92 30.50
C PRO A 403 14.31 4.03 29.88
N LEU A 404 15.44 4.59 29.51
CA LEU A 404 16.63 3.84 29.19
C LEU A 404 16.98 3.02 30.43
N LEU A 405 16.93 1.68 30.33
CA LEU A 405 17.42 0.82 31.39
C LEU A 405 18.94 1.05 31.51
N GLY A 406 19.31 1.97 32.41
CA GLY A 406 20.70 2.04 32.87
C GLY A 406 21.05 0.70 33.50
N ASP A 407 22.31 0.28 33.34
CA ASP A 407 22.85 -0.94 33.96
C ASP A 407 22.25 -1.16 35.33
N ALA A 408 21.62 -2.29 35.53
CA ALA A 408 20.95 -2.66 36.76
C ALA A 408 21.91 -2.56 37.93
N ALA A 409 21.84 -1.45 38.67
CA ALA A 409 22.34 -1.40 40.04
C ALA A 409 21.50 -2.36 40.83
N THR A 410 22.11 -3.44 41.27
CA THR A 410 21.59 -4.42 42.24
C THR A 410 21.04 -3.70 43.47
N GLY A 411 19.76 -3.66 43.62
CA GLY A 411 19.07 -3.18 44.80
C GLY A 411 17.90 -4.13 45.14
N PRO A 412 17.57 -4.35 46.44
CA PRO A 412 16.98 -5.59 46.90
C PRO A 412 15.49 -5.73 46.65
N ASP A 413 15.11 -6.98 46.49
CA ASP A 413 13.77 -7.59 46.50
C ASP A 413 12.62 -6.73 47.05
N ARG A 414 11.65 -6.47 46.17
CA ARG A 414 10.25 -6.32 46.61
C ARG A 414 9.42 -7.44 45.98
N HIS A 415 9.00 -8.33 46.84
CA HIS A 415 7.91 -9.27 46.60
C HIS A 415 6.70 -8.54 46.07
N ASP A 416 6.25 -8.86 44.89
CA ASP A 416 4.89 -8.65 44.51
C ASP A 416 4.31 -9.94 43.93
N SER A 417 3.27 -10.39 44.60
CA SER A 417 2.52 -11.62 44.40
C SER A 417 1.38 -11.32 43.41
N GLY A 418 1.55 -11.70 42.16
CA GLY A 418 0.50 -11.67 41.13
C GLY A 418 0.72 -12.75 40.11
N GLY A 419 0.21 -13.96 40.40
CA GLY A 419 0.27 -15.08 39.50
C GLY A 419 -0.59 -14.92 38.24
N PRO A 420 -0.22 -15.56 37.12
CA PRO A 420 -0.96 -15.47 35.88
C PRO A 420 -2.28 -16.27 35.91
N VAL A 421 -3.34 -15.65 35.44
CA VAL A 421 -4.67 -16.29 35.23
C VAL A 421 -4.55 -17.28 34.05
N PRO A 422 -4.96 -18.54 34.20
CA PRO A 422 -4.88 -19.55 33.15
C PRO A 422 -5.98 -19.36 32.11
N VAL A 423 -5.59 -19.28 30.84
CA VAL A 423 -6.51 -19.37 29.69
C VAL A 423 -6.90 -20.85 29.51
N LYS A 424 -8.20 -21.14 29.60
CA LYS A 424 -8.76 -22.46 29.29
C LYS A 424 -8.71 -22.70 27.80
N SER A 425 -8.03 -23.77 27.39
CA SER A 425 -8.11 -24.40 26.08
C SER A 425 -9.46 -25.08 25.91
N LEU A 426 -10.14 -24.80 24.82
CA LEU A 426 -11.22 -25.65 24.30
C LEU A 426 -10.68 -26.41 23.08
N GLU A 427 -10.57 -27.70 23.19
CA GLU A 427 -10.52 -28.72 22.13
C GLU A 427 -11.78 -29.58 22.23
N PRO A 428 -12.09 -30.33 21.21
CA PRO A 428 -11.84 -30.23 19.76
C PRO A 428 -13.06 -29.69 18.99
#